data_c2f091eab17e156c184e0501716ea884
#
_entry.id   c2f091eab17e156c184e0501716ea884
#
_cell.length_a   1.000
_cell.length_b   1.000
_cell.length_c   1.000
_cell.angle_alpha   90.00
_cell.angle_beta   90.00
_cell.angle_gamma   90.00
#
_symmetry.space_group_name_H-M   'P 1'
#
loop_
_entity.id
_entity.type
_entity.pdbx_description
1 polymer ?
#
loop_
_entity_poly.entity_id
_entity_poly.type
_entity_poly.pdbx_seq_one_letter_code
_entity_poly.pdbx_strand_id
1 'polypeptide(L)'
;NMIEENKESLDSIKHIYIMGGSSNALGNVTKFAEYNFWVDPEAADIVLNAGIPTTMIGWDPSLYDAMIDINKINEIESLNTKFSKFTNDIQVVLREMMKELLNQDAYDLPDPLAMSVFLDETIISQSVEANVRVDVRDGMTRGGCVIDYMNIEPETHKTRIVQRCNPDKFFELLKSSLV
;
A
#
# COMPACT_ATOMS: atom_id res chain seq x y z
N ASN A 1 2.81 20.51 10.39
CA ASN A 1 2.42 19.68 9.25
C ASN A 1 2.05 20.60 8.08
N MET A 2 2.62 20.33 6.88
CA MET A 2 2.45 21.17 5.68
C MET A 2 0.97 21.43 5.34
N ILE A 3 0.11 20.45 5.51
CA ILE A 3 -1.33 20.55 5.26
C ILE A 3 -2.01 21.56 6.21
N GLU A 4 -1.64 21.56 7.48
CA GLU A 4 -2.22 22.49 8.47
C GLU A 4 -1.64 23.90 8.36
N GLU A 5 -0.36 24.01 7.98
CA GLU A 5 0.37 25.27 7.93
C GLU A 5 0.17 26.05 6.62
N ASN A 6 -0.17 25.37 5.52
CA ASN A 6 -0.23 25.98 4.20
C ASN A 6 -1.40 25.46 3.35
N LYS A 7 -2.62 25.79 3.76
CA LYS A 7 -3.84 25.38 3.09
C LYS A 7 -3.95 25.82 1.61
N GLU A 8 -3.37 26.97 1.26
CA GLU A 8 -3.39 27.48 -0.11
C GLU A 8 -2.61 26.58 -1.08
N SER A 9 -1.60 25.87 -0.58
CA SER A 9 -0.83 24.91 -1.39
C SER A 9 -1.60 23.63 -1.71
N LEU A 10 -2.65 23.31 -0.96
CA LEU A 10 -3.44 22.08 -1.17
C LEU A 10 -4.22 22.13 -2.48
N ASP A 11 -4.66 23.29 -2.92
CA ASP A 11 -5.40 23.48 -4.18
C ASP A 11 -4.57 23.08 -5.41
N SER A 12 -3.25 23.04 -5.27
CA SER A 12 -2.33 22.60 -6.33
C SER A 12 -2.18 21.07 -6.44
N ILE A 13 -2.55 20.33 -5.37
CA ILE A 13 -2.44 18.88 -5.32
C ILE A 13 -3.70 18.26 -5.95
N LYS A 14 -3.53 17.59 -7.08
CA LYS A 14 -4.66 17.01 -7.82
C LYS A 14 -5.12 15.68 -7.23
N HIS A 15 -4.18 14.86 -6.76
CA HIS A 15 -4.46 13.53 -6.24
C HIS A 15 -3.29 13.06 -5.37
N ILE A 16 -3.57 12.23 -4.37
CA ILE A 16 -2.57 11.57 -3.52
C ILE A 16 -2.73 10.06 -3.67
N TYR A 17 -1.63 9.35 -3.95
CA TYR A 17 -1.54 7.90 -3.87
C TYR A 17 -0.71 7.56 -2.64
N ILE A 18 -1.27 6.75 -1.74
CA ILE A 18 -0.64 6.40 -0.47
C ILE A 18 -0.37 4.91 -0.43
N MET A 19 0.89 4.51 -0.23
CA MET A 19 1.17 3.18 0.30
C MET A 19 1.11 3.26 1.83
N GLY A 20 0.17 2.56 2.44
CA GLY A 20 0.02 2.50 3.89
C GLY A 20 -1.35 2.02 4.34
N GLY A 21 -1.42 1.66 5.62
CA GLY A 21 -2.62 1.14 6.23
C GLY A 21 -3.04 -0.24 5.73
N SER A 22 -4.26 -0.62 6.09
CA SER A 22 -4.85 -1.90 5.68
C SER A 22 -6.37 -1.79 5.66
N SER A 23 -7.02 -2.36 4.65
CA SER A 23 -8.48 -2.32 4.50
C SER A 23 -9.22 -3.40 5.29
N ASN A 24 -8.50 -4.40 5.79
CA ASN A 24 -9.06 -5.57 6.47
C ASN A 24 -8.61 -5.73 7.94
N ALA A 25 -8.10 -4.64 8.55
CA ALA A 25 -7.57 -4.61 9.92
C ALA A 25 -6.38 -5.55 10.18
N LEU A 26 -5.63 -5.93 9.13
CA LEU A 26 -4.42 -6.72 9.23
C LEU A 26 -3.21 -5.79 9.39
N GLY A 27 -2.41 -6.00 10.44
CA GLY A 27 -1.18 -5.24 10.66
C GLY A 27 0.07 -6.08 10.41
N ASN A 28 1.20 -5.40 10.16
CA ASN A 28 2.52 -6.01 10.01
C ASN A 28 3.50 -5.62 11.13
N VAL A 29 3.28 -4.50 11.81
CA VAL A 29 4.08 -4.04 12.96
C VAL A 29 3.37 -4.28 14.28
N THR A 30 2.04 -4.14 14.30
CA THR A 30 1.16 -4.57 15.39
C THR A 30 0.08 -5.48 14.80
N LYS A 31 -0.84 -5.97 15.65
CA LYS A 31 -1.97 -6.78 15.15
C LYS A 31 -2.93 -6.00 14.24
N PHE A 32 -2.98 -4.68 14.35
CA PHE A 32 -3.97 -3.83 13.68
C PHE A 32 -3.36 -2.74 12.79
N ALA A 33 -2.06 -2.46 12.92
CA ALA A 33 -1.42 -1.36 12.23
C ALA A 33 -0.38 -1.84 11.23
N GLU A 34 -0.44 -1.26 10.04
CA GLU A 34 0.63 -1.30 9.06
C GLU A 34 1.70 -0.26 9.46
N TYR A 35 2.97 -0.56 9.11
CA TYR A 35 4.13 0.17 9.60
C TYR A 35 4.10 1.67 9.31
N ASN A 36 3.78 2.09 8.09
CA ASN A 36 3.80 3.50 7.72
C ASN A 36 2.78 4.31 8.53
N PHE A 37 1.57 3.77 8.71
CA PHE A 37 0.54 4.42 9.52
C PHE A 37 0.83 4.34 11.02
N TRP A 38 1.52 3.30 11.46
CA TRP A 38 1.92 3.16 12.86
C TRP A 38 3.01 4.15 13.26
N VAL A 39 3.95 4.49 12.35
CA VAL A 39 5.06 5.43 12.62
C VAL A 39 4.55 6.83 12.91
N ASP A 40 3.57 7.32 12.14
CA ASP A 40 2.95 8.65 12.36
C ASP A 40 1.45 8.61 12.02
N PRO A 41 0.63 8.03 12.92
CA PRO A 41 -0.80 7.92 12.69
C PRO A 41 -1.52 9.26 12.63
N GLU A 42 -1.02 10.27 13.35
CA GLU A 42 -1.55 11.63 13.33
C GLU A 42 -1.40 12.25 11.93
N ALA A 43 -0.21 12.14 11.33
CA ALA A 43 0.00 12.63 9.96
C ALA A 43 -0.83 11.86 8.93
N ALA A 44 -0.94 10.53 9.07
CA ALA A 44 -1.76 9.70 8.20
C ALA A 44 -3.25 10.10 8.25
N ASP A 45 -3.81 10.30 9.45
CA ASP A 45 -5.20 10.74 9.65
C ASP A 45 -5.45 12.13 9.04
N ILE A 46 -4.53 13.06 9.22
CA ILE A 46 -4.62 14.42 8.63
C ILE A 46 -4.63 14.36 7.11
N VAL A 47 -3.74 13.58 6.49
CA VAL A 47 -3.64 13.46 5.03
C VAL A 47 -4.90 12.84 4.44
N LEU A 48 -5.39 11.75 5.02
CA LEU A 48 -6.60 11.06 4.56
C LEU A 48 -7.87 11.93 4.66
N ASN A 49 -7.87 12.91 5.56
CA ASN A 49 -9.02 13.80 5.79
C ASN A 49 -8.78 15.25 5.31
N ALA A 50 -7.74 15.48 4.51
CA ALA A 50 -7.40 16.81 3.99
C ALA A 50 -8.36 17.34 2.89
N GLY A 51 -9.33 16.54 2.44
CA GLY A 51 -10.23 16.91 1.36
C GLY A 51 -9.61 16.81 -0.04
N ILE A 52 -8.43 16.22 -0.17
CA ILE A 52 -7.73 15.98 -1.44
C ILE A 52 -8.14 14.60 -1.97
N PRO A 53 -8.48 14.44 -3.26
CA PRO A 53 -8.72 13.12 -3.84
C PRO A 53 -7.57 12.17 -3.52
N THR A 54 -7.87 11.04 -2.88
CA THR A 54 -6.85 10.13 -2.36
C THR A 54 -7.17 8.68 -2.72
N THR A 55 -6.15 7.95 -3.16
CA THR A 55 -6.19 6.50 -3.34
C THR A 55 -5.23 5.85 -2.35
N MET A 56 -5.77 5.03 -1.47
CA MET A 56 -5.02 4.25 -0.49
C MET A 56 -4.78 2.84 -1.03
N ILE A 57 -3.54 2.45 -1.15
CA ILE A 57 -3.07 1.11 -1.50
C ILE A 57 -2.47 0.54 -0.22
N GLY A 58 -3.26 -0.26 0.49
CA GLY A 58 -2.86 -0.83 1.76
C GLY A 58 -1.89 -2.01 1.62
N TRP A 59 -1.49 -2.54 2.77
CA TRP A 59 -0.65 -3.73 2.79
C TRP A 59 -1.38 -5.00 2.36
N ASP A 60 -2.70 -5.07 2.59
CA ASP A 60 -3.51 -6.23 2.21
C ASP A 60 -3.47 -6.56 0.70
N PRO A 61 -3.69 -5.64 -0.27
CA PRO A 61 -3.52 -5.97 -1.68
C PRO A 61 -2.07 -6.36 -2.04
N SER A 62 -1.07 -5.84 -1.33
CA SER A 62 0.32 -6.24 -1.53
C SER A 62 0.54 -7.72 -1.20
N LEU A 63 0.04 -8.17 -0.04
CA LEU A 63 0.12 -9.56 0.38
C LEU A 63 -0.60 -10.53 -0.56
N TYR A 64 -1.73 -10.11 -1.13
CA TYR A 64 -2.55 -11.00 -1.95
C TYR A 64 -2.15 -10.98 -3.43
N ASP A 65 -1.80 -9.81 -3.95
CA ASP A 65 -1.73 -9.58 -5.39
C ASP A 65 -0.33 -9.15 -5.89
N ALA A 66 0.56 -8.71 -4.98
CA ALA A 66 1.93 -8.31 -5.32
C ALA A 66 3.00 -9.25 -4.74
N MET A 67 2.60 -10.47 -4.39
CA MET A 67 3.53 -11.50 -3.93
C MET A 67 4.37 -12.02 -5.10
N ILE A 68 5.68 -12.02 -4.92
CA ILE A 68 6.69 -12.54 -5.83
C ILE A 68 7.18 -13.87 -5.29
N ASP A 69 6.62 -14.94 -5.79
CA ASP A 69 7.00 -16.31 -5.46
C ASP A 69 8.27 -16.75 -6.20
N ILE A 70 8.75 -17.96 -5.91
CA ILE A 70 9.97 -18.51 -6.50
C ILE A 70 9.95 -18.55 -8.04
N ASN A 71 8.78 -18.74 -8.67
CA ASN A 71 8.67 -18.75 -10.12
C ASN A 71 8.89 -17.35 -10.69
N LYS A 72 8.23 -16.35 -10.11
CA LYS A 72 8.40 -14.93 -10.49
C LYS A 72 9.81 -14.44 -10.21
N ILE A 73 10.43 -14.86 -9.10
CA ILE A 73 11.84 -14.58 -8.80
C ILE A 73 12.75 -15.09 -9.91
N ASN A 74 12.57 -16.32 -10.34
CA ASN A 74 13.34 -16.93 -11.44
C ASN A 74 13.10 -16.22 -12.78
N GLU A 75 11.86 -15.78 -13.04
CA GLU A 75 11.56 -14.97 -14.22
C GLU A 75 12.31 -13.62 -14.19
N ILE A 76 12.29 -12.91 -13.06
CA ILE A 76 13.06 -11.67 -12.88
C ILE A 76 14.55 -11.92 -13.09
N GLU A 77 15.10 -12.97 -12.51
CA GLU A 77 16.51 -13.34 -12.67
C GLU A 77 16.88 -13.61 -14.13
N SER A 78 15.98 -14.27 -14.87
CA SER A 78 16.18 -14.61 -16.28
C SER A 78 16.31 -13.39 -17.21
N LEU A 79 15.82 -12.22 -16.80
CA LEU A 79 15.99 -10.97 -17.54
C LEU A 79 17.48 -10.59 -17.67
N ASN A 80 18.30 -11.02 -16.73
CA ASN A 80 19.76 -10.84 -16.72
C ASN A 80 20.22 -9.37 -16.93
N THR A 81 19.45 -8.43 -16.39
CA THR A 81 19.77 -7.00 -16.41
C THR A 81 20.38 -6.56 -15.07
N LYS A 82 20.97 -5.35 -15.05
CA LYS A 82 21.44 -4.74 -13.81
C LYS A 82 20.29 -4.52 -12.82
N PHE A 83 19.12 -4.13 -13.32
CA PHE A 83 17.96 -3.84 -12.49
C PHE A 83 17.31 -5.11 -11.93
N SER A 84 17.17 -6.17 -12.73
CA SER A 84 16.64 -7.44 -12.26
C SER A 84 17.52 -8.06 -11.16
N LYS A 85 18.84 -8.00 -11.35
CA LYS A 85 19.78 -8.46 -10.31
C LYS A 85 19.64 -7.64 -9.03
N PHE A 86 19.66 -6.31 -9.13
CA PHE A 86 19.50 -5.43 -7.99
C PHE A 86 18.17 -5.71 -7.23
N THR A 87 17.06 -5.88 -7.96
CA THR A 87 15.76 -6.21 -7.37
C THR A 87 15.81 -7.47 -6.53
N ASN A 88 16.42 -8.55 -7.05
CA ASN A 88 16.54 -9.80 -6.29
C ASN A 88 17.50 -9.67 -5.09
N ASP A 89 18.63 -8.97 -5.27
CA ASP A 89 19.66 -8.81 -4.24
C ASP A 89 19.12 -8.07 -3.00
N ILE A 90 18.31 -7.01 -3.17
CA ILE A 90 17.78 -6.25 -2.03
C ILE A 90 16.66 -6.98 -1.27
N GLN A 91 16.04 -8.01 -1.86
CA GLN A 91 14.94 -8.76 -1.24
C GLN A 91 15.39 -10.00 -0.45
N VAL A 92 16.69 -10.29 -0.39
CA VAL A 92 17.21 -11.49 0.28
C VAL A 92 16.75 -11.58 1.74
N VAL A 93 16.83 -10.49 2.50
CA VAL A 93 16.44 -10.47 3.92
C VAL A 93 14.94 -10.72 4.11
N LEU A 94 14.10 -10.12 3.26
CA LEU A 94 12.64 -10.34 3.33
C LEU A 94 12.29 -11.79 2.97
N ARG A 95 12.94 -12.37 1.97
CA ARG A 95 12.76 -13.79 1.60
C ARG A 95 13.11 -14.73 2.74
N GLU A 96 14.25 -14.50 3.42
CA GLU A 96 14.65 -15.28 4.57
C GLU A 96 13.63 -15.19 5.70
N MET A 97 13.17 -13.98 6.00
CA MET A 97 12.13 -13.75 7.02
C MET A 97 10.81 -14.45 6.65
N MET A 98 10.38 -14.39 5.39
CA MET A 98 9.15 -15.05 4.94
C MET A 98 9.27 -16.58 4.98
N LYS A 99 10.45 -17.12 4.69
CA LYS A 99 10.72 -18.56 4.86
C LYS A 99 10.62 -18.99 6.32
N GLU A 100 11.20 -18.23 7.24
CA GLU A 100 11.18 -18.56 8.65
C GLU A 100 9.79 -18.43 9.28
N LEU A 101 9.05 -17.35 8.95
CA LEU A 101 7.75 -17.06 9.56
C LEU A 101 6.60 -17.83 8.95
N LEU A 102 6.57 -17.97 7.63
CA LEU A 102 5.44 -18.50 6.87
C LEU A 102 5.76 -19.74 6.05
N ASN A 103 7.01 -20.22 6.09
CA ASN A 103 7.50 -21.32 5.27
C ASN A 103 7.28 -21.08 3.74
N GLN A 104 7.40 -19.82 3.32
CA GLN A 104 7.22 -19.40 1.93
C GLN A 104 8.48 -18.76 1.38
N ASP A 105 8.98 -19.23 0.25
CA ASP A 105 10.07 -18.58 -0.49
C ASP A 105 9.49 -17.51 -1.42
N ALA A 106 9.15 -16.37 -0.84
CA ALA A 106 8.49 -15.28 -1.52
C ALA A 106 8.78 -13.95 -0.81
N TYR A 107 8.42 -12.84 -1.44
CA TYR A 107 8.36 -11.50 -0.83
C TYR A 107 7.24 -10.69 -1.46
N ASP A 108 6.70 -9.72 -0.75
CA ASP A 108 5.72 -8.78 -1.29
C ASP A 108 6.38 -7.44 -1.66
N LEU A 109 5.71 -6.71 -2.55
CA LEU A 109 6.22 -5.43 -3.09
C LEU A 109 5.18 -4.32 -2.95
N PRO A 110 4.96 -3.78 -1.74
CA PRO A 110 3.93 -2.78 -1.50
C PRO A 110 4.15 -1.46 -2.25
N ASP A 111 5.35 -0.86 -2.18
CA ASP A 111 5.64 0.40 -2.86
C ASP A 111 5.65 0.27 -4.40
N PRO A 112 6.24 -0.78 -4.99
CA PRO A 112 6.08 -1.04 -6.42
C PRO A 112 4.62 -1.23 -6.86
N LEU A 113 3.77 -1.86 -6.03
CA LEU A 113 2.35 -1.99 -6.32
C LEU A 113 1.67 -0.63 -6.33
N ALA A 114 1.92 0.21 -5.32
CA ALA A 114 1.36 1.56 -5.25
C ALA A 114 1.78 2.43 -6.45
N MET A 115 3.05 2.36 -6.85
CA MET A 115 3.55 3.04 -8.05
C MET A 115 2.91 2.48 -9.31
N SER A 116 2.71 1.17 -9.40
CA SER A 116 2.05 0.54 -10.55
C SER A 116 0.60 0.99 -10.71
N VAL A 117 -0.13 1.12 -9.59
CA VAL A 117 -1.49 1.67 -9.57
C VAL A 117 -1.52 3.13 -10.04
N PHE A 118 -0.53 3.93 -9.62
CA PHE A 118 -0.41 5.32 -10.11
C PHE A 118 -0.16 5.39 -11.62
N LEU A 119 0.65 4.50 -12.17
CA LEU A 119 0.99 4.47 -13.60
C LEU A 119 -0.14 3.90 -14.46
N ASP A 120 -0.87 2.92 -13.94
CA ASP A 120 -1.97 2.24 -14.65
C ASP A 120 -3.07 1.81 -13.67
N GLU A 121 -4.10 2.63 -13.50
CA GLU A 121 -5.24 2.31 -12.62
C GLU A 121 -6.03 1.07 -13.06
N THR A 122 -5.85 0.56 -14.27
CA THR A 122 -6.49 -0.70 -14.70
C THR A 122 -5.94 -1.94 -13.99
N ILE A 123 -4.88 -1.78 -13.20
CA ILE A 123 -4.36 -2.79 -12.29
C ILE A 123 -5.34 -3.04 -11.14
N ILE A 124 -6.11 -2.02 -10.71
CA ILE A 124 -7.11 -2.17 -9.67
C ILE A 124 -8.24 -3.09 -10.16
N SER A 125 -8.43 -4.22 -9.47
CA SER A 125 -9.55 -5.14 -9.74
C SER A 125 -10.73 -4.94 -8.79
N GLN A 126 -10.49 -4.42 -7.58
CA GLN A 126 -11.52 -4.11 -6.60
C GLN A 126 -11.12 -2.90 -5.76
N SER A 127 -12.02 -1.93 -5.63
CA SER A 127 -11.87 -0.79 -4.74
C SER A 127 -13.22 -0.35 -4.18
N VAL A 128 -13.19 0.40 -3.08
CA VAL A 128 -14.37 1.00 -2.44
C VAL A 128 -14.05 2.45 -2.07
N GLU A 129 -15.07 3.32 -2.13
CA GLU A 129 -15.01 4.69 -1.64
C GLU A 129 -15.59 4.73 -0.22
N ALA A 130 -14.78 5.06 0.75
CA ALA A 130 -15.21 5.15 2.15
C ALA A 130 -14.44 6.22 2.91
N ASN A 131 -15.00 6.76 4.00
CA ASN A 131 -14.21 7.54 4.94
C ASN A 131 -13.23 6.63 5.66
N VAL A 132 -12.00 7.08 5.79
CA VAL A 132 -10.93 6.40 6.52
C VAL A 132 -10.40 7.33 7.60
N ARG A 133 -10.44 6.87 8.83
CA ARG A 133 -9.74 7.48 9.95
C ARG A 133 -8.62 6.55 10.41
N VAL A 134 -7.59 7.12 11.00
CA VAL A 134 -6.54 6.34 11.66
C VAL A 134 -6.72 6.48 13.16
N ASP A 135 -6.64 5.38 13.91
CA ASP A 135 -6.74 5.43 15.36
C ASP A 135 -5.45 6.04 15.95
N VAL A 136 -5.54 7.29 16.38
CA VAL A 136 -4.43 8.06 16.97
C VAL A 136 -4.36 7.92 18.50
N ARG A 137 -5.36 7.27 19.13
CA ARG A 137 -5.40 7.10 20.59
C ARG A 137 -4.38 6.07 21.03
N ASP A 138 -3.85 6.24 22.23
CA ASP A 138 -3.02 5.22 22.84
C ASP A 138 -3.82 3.95 23.08
N GLY A 139 -3.26 2.81 22.63
CA GLY A 139 -3.90 1.52 22.78
C GLY A 139 -3.50 0.50 21.73
N MET A 140 -4.18 -0.63 21.77
CA MET A 140 -3.85 -1.79 20.92
C MET A 140 -4.09 -1.52 19.43
N THR A 141 -5.00 -0.62 19.10
CA THR A 141 -5.44 -0.30 17.73
C THR A 141 -4.76 0.94 17.15
N ARG A 142 -3.88 1.61 17.90
CA ARG A 142 -3.16 2.80 17.43
C ARG A 142 -2.47 2.53 16.09
N GLY A 143 -2.67 3.42 15.12
CA GLY A 143 -2.19 3.29 13.75
C GLY A 143 -3.06 2.42 12.84
N GLY A 144 -4.09 1.77 13.38
CA GLY A 144 -5.03 0.99 12.59
C GLY A 144 -6.05 1.84 11.86
N CYS A 145 -6.48 1.38 10.68
CA CYS A 145 -7.52 2.04 9.89
C CYS A 145 -8.90 1.76 10.46
N VAL A 146 -9.69 2.82 10.63
CA VAL A 146 -11.12 2.78 10.95
C VAL A 146 -11.87 3.23 9.71
N ILE A 147 -12.53 2.28 9.03
CA ILE A 147 -13.14 2.50 7.72
C ILE A 147 -14.66 2.44 7.84
N ASP A 148 -15.33 3.48 7.37
CA ASP A 148 -16.79 3.56 7.35
C ASP A 148 -17.37 2.89 6.09
N TYR A 149 -17.30 1.55 6.03
CA TYR A 149 -17.87 0.77 4.93
C TYR A 149 -19.38 0.88 4.77
N MET A 150 -20.08 1.24 5.85
CA MET A 150 -21.54 1.39 5.85
C MET A 150 -22.00 2.81 5.50
N ASN A 151 -21.04 3.74 5.30
CA ASN A 151 -21.34 5.14 5.04
C ASN A 151 -22.25 5.77 6.09
N ILE A 152 -21.93 5.54 7.37
CA ILE A 152 -22.67 6.06 8.52
C ILE A 152 -22.52 7.58 8.62
N GLU A 153 -21.34 8.07 8.20
CA GLU A 153 -21.01 9.50 8.16
C GLU A 153 -20.88 9.99 6.70
N PRO A 154 -22.00 10.16 5.96
CA PRO A 154 -21.97 10.36 4.51
C PRO A 154 -21.34 11.68 4.06
N GLU A 155 -21.32 12.71 4.94
CA GLU A 155 -20.79 14.05 4.64
C GLU A 155 -19.25 14.13 4.82
N THR A 156 -18.60 13.05 5.23
CA THR A 156 -17.15 13.01 5.42
C THR A 156 -16.42 12.80 4.10
N HIS A 157 -15.15 13.25 4.04
CA HIS A 157 -14.29 12.98 2.89
C HIS A 157 -14.12 11.48 2.68
N LYS A 158 -14.14 11.04 1.41
CA LYS A 158 -13.96 9.63 1.05
C LYS A 158 -12.63 9.43 0.34
N THR A 159 -11.99 8.35 0.73
CA THR A 159 -10.77 7.83 0.12
C THR A 159 -11.11 6.62 -0.72
N ARG A 160 -10.56 6.53 -1.92
CA ARG A 160 -10.62 5.29 -2.71
C ARG A 160 -9.66 4.28 -2.10
N ILE A 161 -10.20 3.18 -1.59
CA ILE A 161 -9.44 2.12 -0.93
C ILE A 161 -9.30 0.97 -1.92
N VAL A 162 -8.07 0.65 -2.30
CA VAL A 162 -7.76 -0.49 -3.15
C VAL A 162 -7.76 -1.75 -2.30
N GLN A 163 -8.66 -2.68 -2.62
CA GLN A 163 -8.79 -3.95 -1.90
C GLN A 163 -8.11 -5.10 -2.62
N ARG A 164 -8.12 -5.09 -3.96
CA ARG A 164 -7.50 -6.10 -4.80
C ARG A 164 -6.91 -5.48 -6.07
N CYS A 165 -5.85 -6.09 -6.54
CA CYS A 165 -5.19 -5.77 -7.79
C CYS A 165 -5.16 -6.97 -8.72
N ASN A 166 -4.84 -6.77 -10.00
CA ASN A 166 -4.57 -7.83 -10.94
C ASN A 166 -3.08 -8.21 -10.84
N PRO A 167 -2.74 -9.41 -10.32
CA PRO A 167 -1.35 -9.81 -10.08
C PRO A 167 -0.53 -9.96 -11.38
N ASP A 168 -1.18 -10.36 -12.48
CA ASP A 168 -0.48 -10.53 -13.75
C ASP A 168 -0.12 -9.19 -14.38
N LYS A 169 -1.06 -8.24 -14.39
CA LYS A 169 -0.78 -6.88 -14.87
C LYS A 169 0.31 -6.20 -14.05
N PHE A 170 0.24 -6.32 -12.72
CA PHE A 170 1.28 -5.81 -11.84
C PHE A 170 2.65 -6.41 -12.20
N PHE A 171 2.72 -7.74 -12.31
CA PHE A 171 3.98 -8.43 -12.56
C PHE A 171 4.56 -8.11 -13.96
N GLU A 172 3.71 -8.00 -14.99
CA GLU A 172 4.16 -7.59 -16.33
C GLU A 172 4.69 -6.17 -16.33
N LEU A 173 4.03 -5.21 -15.64
CA LEU A 173 4.53 -3.85 -15.51
C LEU A 173 5.86 -3.81 -14.75
N LEU A 174 5.98 -4.55 -13.66
CA LEU A 174 7.22 -4.69 -12.90
C LEU A 174 8.34 -5.21 -13.80
N LYS A 175 8.15 -6.33 -14.52
CA LYS A 175 9.16 -6.87 -15.43
C LYS A 175 9.59 -5.87 -16.50
N SER A 176 8.63 -5.15 -17.07
CA SER A 176 8.93 -4.14 -18.10
C SER A 176 9.81 -3.00 -17.58
N SER A 177 9.75 -2.70 -16.29
CA SER A 177 10.58 -1.68 -15.66
C SER A 177 12.02 -2.13 -15.36
N LEU A 178 12.29 -3.44 -15.45
CA LEU A 178 13.58 -4.04 -15.10
C LEU A 178 14.47 -4.33 -16.34
N VAL A 179 14.03 -3.98 -17.54
CA VAL A 179 14.77 -4.17 -18.79
C VAL A 179 15.52 -2.92 -19.23
#